data_df2782d596187e26079c45d3e17ea497
#
_entry.id   df2782d596187e26079c45d3e17ea497
#
_cell.length_a   1.000
_cell.length_b   1.000
_cell.length_c   1.000
_cell.angle_alpha   90.00
_cell.angle_beta   90.00
_cell.angle_gamma   90.00
#
_symmetry.space_group_name_H-M   'P 1'
#
loop_
_entity.id
_entity.type
_entity.pdbx_description
1 polymer ?
#
loop_
_entity_poly.entity_id
_entity_poly.type
_entity_poly.pdbx_seq_one_letter_code
_entity_poly.pdbx_strand_id
1 'polypeptide(L)'
;VDKYCVSCHNARTLSGNLSLVGLDVSRPSDHPETFEKVIRKVRAGLMPPAGMPRPERSTLDGFAASLETKLDRAAALEPNPGSHLLHRMNRTEYANAIRDLLHLDVDATTLLPADDSSEGFDNIADALRVSPALVERYTSAAVKVSRLAVGNLLLTASTATYRVPADLAQAGHLDGLPLGTRGGALIEHTFPLDAEYSFRIRVRGAAIGLAAANLSGEEIELSLDGQRIKLVPATATIDVKLPITAGPHAIGVTFVRKPPAGADDVWEIFATNSGVQSVAITGPLAPSGLGDTPSRKRIFVCHPVSTADEGVCAKRILATVARRAFRQPATEDDLKTLITFYATARQNGGFDAGIEQGLARILVDPRFVFRLEREPANIVEGKPYRVSDLELASRLSFFLWSSIPDDELLDAAIAGKLHEPAVLEQQARRMLADPKARALVTNFGGQWLYLRELKNVRPEALGFTENLRQSLRRETELLLESIIREDRSVIDLLNADYTFVNE
;
A
#
# COMPACT_ATOMS: atom_id res chain seq x y z
N VAL A 1 23.33 25.05 -34.18
CA VAL A 1 23.89 25.27 -32.84
C VAL A 1 24.70 26.54 -32.81
N ASP A 2 25.68 26.73 -33.69
CA ASP A 2 26.64 27.84 -33.68
C ASP A 2 26.01 29.24 -33.71
N LYS A 3 25.00 29.43 -34.56
CA LYS A 3 24.32 30.70 -34.72
C LYS A 3 23.46 31.15 -33.53
N TYR A 4 22.83 30.20 -32.81
CA TYR A 4 21.77 30.52 -31.84
C TYR A 4 22.07 30.03 -30.43
N CYS A 5 23.05 29.14 -30.24
CA CYS A 5 23.27 28.49 -28.94
C CYS A 5 24.67 28.81 -28.36
N VAL A 6 25.71 28.71 -29.18
CA VAL A 6 27.13 28.86 -28.77
C VAL A 6 27.45 30.25 -28.22
N SER A 7 26.73 31.28 -28.63
CA SER A 7 26.94 32.63 -28.07
C SER A 7 26.80 32.72 -26.56
N CYS A 8 25.92 31.87 -25.99
CA CYS A 8 25.67 31.79 -24.56
C CYS A 8 26.26 30.51 -23.94
N HIS A 9 26.27 29.41 -24.69
CA HIS A 9 26.75 28.09 -24.22
C HIS A 9 28.15 27.80 -24.75
N ASN A 10 29.14 28.51 -24.24
CA ASN A 10 30.56 28.39 -24.60
C ASN A 10 31.42 28.34 -23.32
N ALA A 11 32.70 28.02 -23.48
CA ALA A 11 33.63 27.88 -22.35
C ALA A 11 33.82 29.17 -21.52
N ARG A 12 33.52 30.35 -22.08
CA ARG A 12 33.68 31.66 -21.40
C ARG A 12 32.43 32.03 -20.63
N THR A 13 31.26 31.88 -21.24
CA THR A 13 29.96 32.31 -20.67
C THR A 13 29.34 31.26 -19.79
N LEU A 14 29.48 29.97 -20.15
CA LEU A 14 28.96 28.79 -19.42
C LEU A 14 27.50 28.94 -18.95
N SER A 15 26.63 29.56 -19.74
CA SER A 15 25.23 29.74 -19.35
C SER A 15 24.57 28.42 -19.01
N GLY A 16 23.98 28.33 -17.81
CA GLY A 16 23.40 27.10 -17.30
C GLY A 16 24.43 25.96 -17.06
N ASN A 17 25.69 26.33 -16.84
CA ASN A 17 26.83 25.41 -16.67
C ASN A 17 27.00 24.44 -17.86
N LEU A 18 26.77 24.93 -19.06
CA LEU A 18 26.78 24.15 -20.30
C LEU A 18 27.62 24.83 -21.37
N SER A 19 28.53 24.07 -22.01
CA SER A 19 29.21 24.46 -23.25
C SER A 19 28.79 23.53 -24.37
N LEU A 20 28.43 24.08 -25.51
CA LEU A 20 28.09 23.34 -26.72
C LEU A 20 29.17 23.46 -27.81
N VAL A 21 30.29 24.16 -27.50
CA VAL A 21 31.41 24.31 -28.39
C VAL A 21 32.10 22.99 -28.62
N GLY A 22 32.29 22.62 -29.88
CA GLY A 22 32.97 21.37 -30.25
C GLY A 22 32.13 20.10 -30.15
N LEU A 23 30.86 20.21 -29.74
CA LEU A 23 29.95 19.06 -29.75
C LEU A 23 29.41 18.80 -31.15
N ASP A 24 29.58 17.57 -31.64
CA ASP A 24 29.13 17.14 -32.95
C ASP A 24 27.64 16.71 -32.92
N VAL A 25 26.74 17.56 -33.45
CA VAL A 25 25.32 17.28 -33.58
C VAL A 25 25.00 16.13 -34.55
N SER A 26 25.99 15.68 -35.35
CA SER A 26 25.80 14.49 -36.19
C SER A 26 25.93 13.19 -35.37
N ARG A 27 26.64 13.23 -34.24
CA ARG A 27 26.90 12.14 -33.31
C ARG A 27 26.51 12.51 -31.88
N PRO A 28 25.21 12.78 -31.62
CA PRO A 28 24.77 13.20 -30.28
C PRO A 28 24.98 12.10 -29.22
N SER A 29 25.13 10.85 -29.64
CA SER A 29 25.44 9.69 -28.76
C SER A 29 26.79 9.80 -28.04
N ASP A 30 27.73 10.63 -28.52
CA ASP A 30 29.00 10.87 -27.83
C ASP A 30 28.80 11.68 -26.52
N HIS A 31 27.69 12.42 -26.43
CA HIS A 31 27.32 13.26 -25.28
C HIS A 31 25.80 13.21 -25.03
N PRO A 32 25.21 12.03 -24.75
CA PRO A 32 23.77 11.83 -24.72
C PRO A 32 23.06 12.68 -23.69
N GLU A 33 23.59 12.78 -22.46
CA GLU A 33 22.98 13.59 -21.38
C GLU A 33 22.89 15.09 -21.75
N THR A 34 23.89 15.57 -22.47
CA THR A 34 23.93 16.97 -22.91
C THR A 34 22.86 17.24 -23.94
N PHE A 35 22.78 16.38 -24.97
CA PHE A 35 21.80 16.56 -26.03
C PHE A 35 20.35 16.28 -25.54
N GLU A 36 20.13 15.40 -24.58
CA GLU A 36 18.83 15.25 -23.89
C GLU A 36 18.39 16.55 -23.19
N LYS A 37 19.31 17.25 -22.52
CA LYS A 37 19.02 18.56 -21.92
C LYS A 37 18.68 19.60 -22.99
N VAL A 38 19.37 19.59 -24.11
CA VAL A 38 19.09 20.48 -25.27
C VAL A 38 17.70 20.21 -25.82
N ILE A 39 17.36 18.94 -26.10
CA ILE A 39 16.05 18.52 -26.60
C ILE A 39 14.94 19.02 -25.69
N ARG A 40 15.00 18.71 -24.40
CA ARG A 40 14.00 19.13 -23.41
C ARG A 40 13.78 20.63 -23.37
N LYS A 41 14.85 21.41 -23.39
CA LYS A 41 14.76 22.90 -23.36
C LYS A 41 14.23 23.49 -24.67
N VAL A 42 14.57 22.89 -25.81
CA VAL A 42 14.06 23.28 -27.13
C VAL A 42 12.59 22.93 -27.28
N ARG A 43 12.18 21.71 -26.92
CA ARG A 43 10.79 21.27 -26.94
C ARG A 43 9.89 22.13 -26.04
N ALA A 44 10.37 22.45 -24.85
CA ALA A 44 9.65 23.31 -23.92
C ALA A 44 9.62 24.80 -24.35
N GLY A 45 10.25 25.15 -25.47
CA GLY A 45 10.30 26.54 -25.93
C GLY A 45 11.12 27.47 -25.03
N LEU A 46 11.93 26.94 -24.12
CA LEU A 46 12.77 27.70 -23.21
C LEU A 46 14.08 28.17 -23.85
N MET A 47 14.50 27.51 -24.94
CA MET A 47 15.73 27.84 -25.69
C MET A 47 15.46 28.01 -27.19
N PRO A 48 16.09 29.03 -27.83
CA PRO A 48 16.74 30.20 -27.23
C PRO A 48 15.83 31.00 -26.32
N PRO A 49 16.35 31.73 -25.30
CA PRO A 49 15.50 32.44 -24.34
C PRO A 49 14.72 33.59 -24.99
N ALA A 50 13.62 34.01 -24.33
CA ALA A 50 12.82 35.14 -24.81
C ALA A 50 13.67 36.41 -25.01
N GLY A 51 13.42 37.16 -26.10
CA GLY A 51 14.19 38.35 -26.44
C GLY A 51 15.49 38.08 -27.21
N MET A 52 15.91 36.84 -27.38
CA MET A 52 17.06 36.48 -28.21
C MET A 52 16.62 36.05 -29.61
N PRO A 53 17.49 36.21 -30.65
CA PRO A 53 17.19 35.67 -31.97
C PRO A 53 16.85 34.20 -31.95
N ARG A 54 15.72 33.84 -32.56
CA ARG A 54 15.20 32.46 -32.61
C ARG A 54 14.97 32.02 -34.05
N PRO A 55 15.25 30.77 -34.40
CA PRO A 55 14.71 30.16 -35.62
C PRO A 55 13.19 30.05 -35.55
N GLU A 56 12.57 29.79 -36.70
CA GLU A 56 11.17 29.40 -36.78
C GLU A 56 10.90 28.14 -35.94
N ARG A 57 9.68 28.05 -35.35
CA ARG A 57 9.32 26.96 -34.49
C ARG A 57 9.49 25.60 -35.16
N SER A 58 9.10 25.47 -36.40
CA SER A 58 9.28 24.26 -37.21
C SER A 58 10.76 23.83 -37.35
N THR A 59 11.68 24.78 -37.44
CA THR A 59 13.12 24.50 -37.46
C THR A 59 13.61 23.96 -36.14
N LEU A 60 13.13 24.50 -35.01
CA LEU A 60 13.46 24.01 -33.67
C LEU A 60 12.90 22.63 -33.43
N ASP A 61 11.67 22.37 -33.83
CA ASP A 61 11.02 21.06 -33.71
C ASP A 61 11.71 20.01 -34.59
N GLY A 62 12.10 20.37 -35.82
CA GLY A 62 12.86 19.48 -36.70
C GLY A 62 14.25 19.17 -36.15
N PHE A 63 14.92 20.16 -35.55
CA PHE A 63 16.21 19.96 -34.88
C PHE A 63 16.09 19.00 -33.69
N ALA A 64 15.12 19.23 -32.81
CA ALA A 64 14.90 18.35 -31.68
C ALA A 64 14.56 16.90 -32.13
N ALA A 65 13.66 16.74 -33.10
CA ALA A 65 13.30 15.41 -33.64
C ALA A 65 14.50 14.71 -34.31
N SER A 66 15.39 15.45 -34.96
CA SER A 66 16.63 14.89 -35.53
C SER A 66 17.57 14.34 -34.45
N LEU A 67 17.74 15.07 -33.35
CA LEU A 67 18.54 14.62 -32.21
C LEU A 67 17.93 13.42 -31.51
N GLU A 68 16.63 13.46 -31.23
CA GLU A 68 15.85 12.33 -30.65
C GLU A 68 16.05 11.06 -31.46
N THR A 69 15.79 11.12 -32.77
CA THR A 69 15.93 9.97 -33.66
C THR A 69 17.35 9.37 -33.65
N LYS A 70 18.39 10.22 -33.55
CA LYS A 70 19.77 9.73 -33.49
C LYS A 70 20.12 9.10 -32.17
N LEU A 71 19.68 9.70 -31.04
CA LEU A 71 19.89 9.16 -29.71
C LEU A 71 19.13 7.85 -29.53
N ASP A 72 17.87 7.78 -29.97
CA ASP A 72 17.06 6.56 -29.91
C ASP A 72 17.68 5.41 -30.70
N ARG A 73 18.19 5.69 -31.91
CA ARG A 73 18.90 4.70 -32.71
C ARG A 73 20.17 4.19 -32.03
N ALA A 74 20.95 5.09 -31.43
CA ALA A 74 22.15 4.70 -30.71
C ALA A 74 21.81 3.87 -29.45
N ALA A 75 20.80 4.28 -28.68
CA ALA A 75 20.33 3.55 -27.51
C ALA A 75 19.76 2.16 -27.86
N ALA A 76 19.10 2.02 -29.04
CA ALA A 76 18.61 0.73 -29.50
C ALA A 76 19.74 -0.25 -29.88
N LEU A 77 20.88 0.26 -30.33
CA LEU A 77 22.06 -0.57 -30.65
C LEU A 77 22.82 -1.02 -29.40
N GLU A 78 22.85 -0.18 -28.38
CA GLU A 78 23.52 -0.44 -27.11
C GLU A 78 22.56 -0.13 -25.93
N PRO A 79 21.56 -0.96 -25.70
CA PRO A 79 20.57 -0.75 -24.65
C PRO A 79 21.23 -0.81 -23.28
N ASN A 80 20.97 0.19 -22.44
CA ASN A 80 21.41 0.24 -21.06
C ASN A 80 20.19 0.35 -20.12
N PRO A 81 19.60 -0.78 -19.70
CA PRO A 81 18.45 -0.79 -18.80
C PRO A 81 18.80 -0.39 -17.36
N GLY A 82 20.07 -0.03 -17.09
CA GLY A 82 20.57 0.20 -15.74
C GLY A 82 20.87 -1.10 -15.00
N SER A 83 21.32 -0.98 -13.75
CA SER A 83 21.55 -2.09 -12.84
C SER A 83 20.36 -2.24 -11.88
N HIS A 84 20.07 -3.48 -11.48
CA HIS A 84 19.11 -3.71 -10.41
C HIS A 84 19.76 -3.46 -9.05
N LEU A 85 19.01 -2.87 -8.14
CA LEU A 85 19.42 -2.65 -6.76
C LEU A 85 18.71 -3.65 -5.85
N LEU A 86 19.34 -3.99 -4.72
CA LEU A 86 18.67 -4.77 -3.69
C LEU A 86 17.45 -3.99 -3.17
N HIS A 87 16.27 -4.52 -3.40
CA HIS A 87 15.01 -3.85 -3.08
C HIS A 87 14.28 -4.59 -1.96
N ARG A 88 14.20 -4.01 -0.77
CA ARG A 88 13.33 -4.51 0.30
C ARG A 88 11.89 -4.04 0.10
N MET A 89 10.95 -4.76 0.66
CA MET A 89 9.58 -4.25 0.76
C MET A 89 9.51 -3.04 1.69
N ASN A 90 8.77 -2.00 1.28
CA ASN A 90 8.36 -0.92 2.17
C ASN A 90 7.19 -1.39 3.06
N ARG A 91 6.72 -0.53 3.99
CA ARG A 91 5.60 -0.84 4.89
C ARG A 91 4.33 -1.28 4.17
N THR A 92 3.96 -0.58 3.10
CA THR A 92 2.74 -0.84 2.32
C THR A 92 2.85 -2.19 1.60
N GLU A 93 3.97 -2.44 0.94
CA GLU A 93 4.25 -3.71 0.27
C GLU A 93 4.28 -4.87 1.27
N TYR A 94 4.89 -4.67 2.45
CA TYR A 94 4.92 -5.68 3.51
C TYR A 94 3.52 -6.02 4.03
N ALA A 95 2.68 -5.01 4.35
CA ALA A 95 1.31 -5.23 4.79
C ALA A 95 0.49 -5.96 3.72
N ASN A 96 0.58 -5.53 2.46
CA ASN A 96 -0.10 -6.17 1.33
C ASN A 96 0.37 -7.62 1.12
N ALA A 97 1.69 -7.87 1.23
CA ALA A 97 2.24 -9.22 1.11
C ALA A 97 1.74 -10.14 2.23
N ILE A 98 1.67 -9.67 3.48
CA ILE A 98 1.09 -10.42 4.60
C ILE A 98 -0.39 -10.70 4.36
N ARG A 99 -1.18 -9.71 3.96
CA ARG A 99 -2.60 -9.87 3.65
C ARG A 99 -2.80 -10.95 2.57
N ASP A 100 -2.07 -10.88 1.46
CA ASP A 100 -2.24 -11.78 0.32
C ASP A 100 -1.68 -13.19 0.60
N LEU A 101 -0.61 -13.28 1.41
CA LEU A 101 -0.01 -14.55 1.81
C LEU A 101 -0.88 -15.30 2.82
N LEU A 102 -1.37 -14.60 3.85
CA LEU A 102 -1.96 -15.18 5.05
C LEU A 102 -3.44 -14.84 5.24
N HIS A 103 -4.06 -14.03 4.38
CA HIS A 103 -5.40 -13.47 4.60
C HIS A 103 -5.53 -12.80 5.98
N LEU A 104 -4.49 -12.04 6.35
CA LEU A 104 -4.40 -11.31 7.61
C LEU A 104 -4.05 -9.85 7.37
N ASP A 105 -4.94 -8.94 7.71
CA ASP A 105 -4.66 -7.52 7.69
C ASP A 105 -3.85 -7.12 8.92
N VAL A 106 -2.76 -6.40 8.69
CA VAL A 106 -1.86 -5.90 9.74
C VAL A 106 -1.59 -4.42 9.55
N ASP A 107 -1.55 -3.67 10.64
CA ASP A 107 -1.03 -2.31 10.63
C ASP A 107 0.50 -2.34 10.68
N ALA A 108 1.13 -2.23 9.51
CA ALA A 108 2.58 -2.22 9.40
C ALA A 108 3.24 -1.02 10.12
N THR A 109 2.50 0.05 10.42
CA THR A 109 3.05 1.19 11.17
C THR A 109 3.38 0.84 12.63
N THR A 110 2.70 -0.18 13.17
CA THR A 110 2.96 -0.73 14.51
C THR A 110 4.08 -1.77 14.53
N LEU A 111 4.47 -2.27 13.36
CA LEU A 111 5.45 -3.35 13.20
C LEU A 111 6.82 -2.83 12.75
N LEU A 112 6.83 -1.93 11.79
CA LEU A 112 8.04 -1.45 11.11
C LEU A 112 8.21 0.08 11.27
N PRO A 113 9.44 0.61 11.25
CA PRO A 113 9.70 2.05 11.23
C PRO A 113 9.22 2.67 9.91
N ALA A 114 9.11 4.00 9.86
CA ALA A 114 8.81 4.71 8.61
C ALA A 114 9.87 4.42 7.54
N ASP A 115 9.42 4.35 6.30
CA ASP A 115 10.32 4.23 5.16
C ASP A 115 10.86 5.62 4.79
N ASP A 116 12.14 5.65 4.37
CA ASP A 116 12.70 6.81 3.71
C ASP A 116 12.11 6.94 2.30
N SER A 117 12.02 8.16 1.82
CA SER A 117 11.51 8.45 0.48
C SER A 117 12.52 9.22 -0.36
N SER A 118 12.49 9.00 -1.66
CA SER A 118 13.26 9.76 -2.66
C SER A 118 12.32 10.17 -3.78
N GLU A 119 12.47 11.41 -4.27
CA GLU A 119 11.62 11.96 -5.33
C GLU A 119 10.11 11.86 -5.07
N GLY A 120 9.71 11.84 -3.80
CA GLY A 120 8.31 11.70 -3.37
C GLY A 120 7.82 10.26 -3.26
N PHE A 121 8.65 9.25 -3.53
CA PHE A 121 8.30 7.83 -3.49
C PHE A 121 9.02 7.10 -2.37
N ASP A 122 8.29 6.26 -1.63
CA ASP A 122 8.78 5.43 -0.53
C ASP A 122 9.10 3.99 -0.94
N ASN A 123 9.11 3.72 -2.25
CA ASN A 123 9.40 2.40 -2.83
C ASN A 123 10.58 2.41 -3.82
N ILE A 124 11.43 3.43 -3.78
CA ILE A 124 12.67 3.47 -4.56
C ILE A 124 13.74 2.68 -3.82
N ALA A 125 14.33 1.67 -4.49
CA ALA A 125 15.28 0.74 -3.89
C ALA A 125 16.47 1.44 -3.20
N ASP A 126 17.00 2.50 -3.81
CA ASP A 126 18.16 3.25 -3.29
C ASP A 126 17.84 4.01 -1.98
N ALA A 127 16.59 4.42 -1.79
CA ALA A 127 16.12 5.04 -0.55
C ALA A 127 15.87 4.02 0.57
N LEU A 128 15.52 2.78 0.21
CA LEU A 128 15.11 1.73 1.14
C LEU A 128 16.30 1.02 1.80
N ARG A 129 17.06 1.76 2.60
CA ARG A 129 18.23 1.24 3.30
C ARG A 129 17.88 0.17 4.34
N VAL A 130 18.84 -0.72 4.62
CA VAL A 130 18.72 -1.77 5.62
C VAL A 130 19.67 -1.49 6.77
N SER A 131 19.15 -1.47 7.99
CA SER A 131 19.95 -1.34 9.22
C SER A 131 19.76 -2.57 10.11
N PRO A 132 20.68 -2.88 11.02
CA PRO A 132 20.51 -3.96 11.99
C PRO A 132 19.20 -3.83 12.79
N ALA A 133 18.85 -2.63 13.22
CA ALA A 133 17.60 -2.36 13.94
C ALA A 133 16.35 -2.69 13.09
N LEU A 134 16.39 -2.45 11.78
CA LEU A 134 15.28 -2.83 10.88
C LEU A 134 15.17 -4.35 10.75
N VAL A 135 16.29 -5.09 10.71
CA VAL A 135 16.28 -6.57 10.68
C VAL A 135 15.64 -7.12 11.96
N GLU A 136 15.97 -6.56 13.12
CA GLU A 136 15.32 -6.92 14.40
C GLU A 136 13.81 -6.64 14.37
N ARG A 137 13.38 -5.55 13.74
CA ARG A 137 11.95 -5.24 13.57
C ARG A 137 11.26 -6.24 12.66
N TYR A 138 11.85 -6.63 11.54
CA TYR A 138 11.29 -7.70 10.70
C TYR A 138 11.18 -9.03 11.46
N THR A 139 12.19 -9.37 12.25
CA THR A 139 12.17 -10.58 13.09
C THR A 139 11.03 -10.53 14.10
N SER A 140 10.88 -9.41 14.82
CA SER A 140 9.80 -9.23 15.78
C SER A 140 8.43 -9.23 15.13
N ALA A 141 8.30 -8.58 13.96
CA ALA A 141 7.08 -8.55 13.16
C ALA A 141 6.69 -9.95 12.69
N ALA A 142 7.63 -10.76 12.20
CA ALA A 142 7.39 -12.12 11.77
C ALA A 142 6.81 -13.00 12.89
N VAL A 143 7.39 -12.93 14.09
CA VAL A 143 6.87 -13.67 15.26
C VAL A 143 5.46 -13.21 15.61
N LYS A 144 5.21 -11.89 15.66
CA LYS A 144 3.89 -11.35 15.97
C LYS A 144 2.83 -11.72 14.93
N VAL A 145 3.17 -11.58 13.64
CA VAL A 145 2.29 -11.92 12.52
C VAL A 145 1.95 -13.41 12.52
N SER A 146 2.95 -14.28 12.73
CA SER A 146 2.74 -15.74 12.78
C SER A 146 1.79 -16.16 13.90
N ARG A 147 1.94 -15.56 15.08
CA ARG A 147 1.03 -15.78 16.20
C ARG A 147 -0.40 -15.37 15.92
N LEU A 148 -0.56 -14.18 15.30
CA LEU A 148 -1.88 -13.68 14.93
C LEU A 148 -2.52 -14.55 13.84
N ALA A 149 -1.74 -15.02 12.85
CA ALA A 149 -2.25 -15.79 11.73
C ALA A 149 -2.63 -17.22 12.11
N VAL A 150 -1.85 -17.88 12.96
CA VAL A 150 -2.12 -19.24 13.44
C VAL A 150 -3.16 -19.23 14.57
N GLY A 151 -3.21 -18.16 15.33
CA GLY A 151 -3.94 -18.08 16.59
C GLY A 151 -3.19 -18.84 17.70
N ASN A 152 -2.93 -18.18 18.81
CA ASN A 152 -2.22 -18.80 19.94
C ASN A 152 -2.93 -18.40 21.23
N LEU A 153 -3.45 -19.37 21.98
CA LEU A 153 -4.19 -19.12 23.23
C LEU A 153 -3.34 -18.40 24.29
N LEU A 154 -2.01 -18.36 24.14
CA LEU A 154 -1.10 -17.62 25.00
C LEU A 154 -0.87 -16.17 24.52
N LEU A 155 -1.60 -15.68 23.51
CA LEU A 155 -1.57 -14.29 23.10
C LEU A 155 -1.91 -13.38 24.28
N THR A 156 -0.99 -12.47 24.59
CA THR A 156 -1.24 -11.44 25.60
C THR A 156 -2.16 -10.36 25.05
N ALA A 157 -3.04 -9.86 25.90
CA ALA A 157 -3.93 -8.77 25.54
C ALA A 157 -3.14 -7.55 25.08
N SER A 158 -3.58 -6.98 23.96
CA SER A 158 -3.04 -5.73 23.42
C SER A 158 -4.18 -4.75 23.14
N THR A 159 -3.86 -3.46 23.00
CA THR A 159 -4.86 -2.44 22.71
C THR A 159 -4.62 -1.84 21.35
N ALA A 160 -5.62 -1.93 20.47
CA ALA A 160 -5.69 -1.17 19.22
C ALA A 160 -6.57 0.07 19.44
N THR A 161 -6.11 1.25 19.05
CA THR A 161 -6.85 2.50 19.21
C THR A 161 -7.12 3.15 17.87
N TYR A 162 -8.41 3.32 17.57
CA TYR A 162 -8.91 3.96 16.36
C TYR A 162 -9.38 5.38 16.71
N ARG A 163 -8.77 6.38 16.10
CA ARG A 163 -9.08 7.79 16.34
C ARG A 163 -9.92 8.34 15.21
N VAL A 164 -10.97 9.05 15.57
CA VAL A 164 -11.78 9.82 14.61
C VAL A 164 -11.19 11.23 14.54
N PRO A 165 -10.88 11.76 13.34
CA PRO A 165 -10.38 13.12 13.18
C PRO A 165 -11.28 14.15 13.86
N ALA A 166 -10.69 15.14 14.52
CA ALA A 166 -11.45 16.10 15.33
C ALA A 166 -12.34 17.01 14.47
N ASP A 167 -11.94 17.24 13.23
CA ASP A 167 -12.62 18.06 12.23
C ASP A 167 -13.53 17.25 11.28
N LEU A 168 -13.69 15.94 11.51
CA LEU A 168 -14.66 15.12 10.79
C LEU A 168 -16.08 15.49 11.25
N ALA A 169 -16.94 15.87 10.30
CA ALA A 169 -18.34 16.13 10.59
C ALA A 169 -19.06 14.83 10.97
N GLN A 170 -19.79 14.86 12.09
CA GLN A 170 -20.52 13.71 12.62
C GLN A 170 -22.03 13.96 12.74
N ALA A 171 -22.58 14.90 11.99
CA ALA A 171 -24.01 15.19 11.94
C ALA A 171 -24.78 14.25 11.02
N GLY A 172 -24.16 13.84 9.91
CA GLY A 172 -24.77 12.99 8.90
C GLY A 172 -24.66 11.50 9.21
N HIS A 173 -25.36 10.69 8.42
CA HIS A 173 -25.18 9.23 8.39
C HIS A 173 -23.80 8.88 7.82
N LEU A 174 -23.21 7.80 8.31
CA LEU A 174 -21.98 7.22 7.78
C LEU A 174 -22.32 5.89 7.12
N ASP A 175 -21.93 5.73 5.85
CA ASP A 175 -22.17 4.51 5.07
C ASP A 175 -21.60 3.28 5.77
N GLY A 176 -22.34 2.19 5.71
CA GLY A 176 -21.99 0.93 6.39
C GLY A 176 -22.39 0.86 7.87
N LEU A 177 -22.89 1.95 8.45
CA LEU A 177 -23.50 1.93 9.78
C LEU A 177 -25.04 1.73 9.68
N PRO A 178 -25.72 1.28 10.75
CA PRO A 178 -27.16 1.08 10.75
C PRO A 178 -27.93 2.35 10.36
N LEU A 179 -29.02 2.19 9.59
CA LEU A 179 -29.92 3.30 9.27
C LEU A 179 -30.53 3.91 10.53
N GLY A 180 -30.81 5.20 10.51
CA GLY A 180 -31.33 5.92 11.67
C GLY A 180 -30.23 6.29 12.69
N THR A 181 -28.96 6.24 12.27
CA THR A 181 -27.81 6.67 13.05
C THR A 181 -27.09 7.87 12.42
N ARG A 182 -26.21 8.51 13.16
CA ARG A 182 -25.40 9.63 12.73
C ARG A 182 -23.98 9.57 13.28
N GLY A 183 -23.02 10.06 12.53
CA GLY A 183 -21.63 10.14 12.93
C GLY A 183 -21.06 8.81 13.40
N GLY A 184 -19.98 8.86 14.15
CA GLY A 184 -19.37 7.67 14.71
C GLY A 184 -18.15 7.18 13.94
N ALA A 185 -17.91 5.88 14.01
CA ALA A 185 -16.85 5.19 13.33
C ALA A 185 -17.29 3.79 12.90
N LEU A 186 -16.91 3.39 11.69
CA LEU A 186 -16.92 2.01 11.22
C LEU A 186 -15.47 1.52 11.20
N ILE A 187 -15.18 0.45 11.92
CA ILE A 187 -13.83 -0.05 12.18
C ILE A 187 -13.74 -1.50 11.74
N GLU A 188 -12.93 -1.77 10.74
CA GLU A 188 -12.53 -3.14 10.41
C GLU A 188 -11.43 -3.58 11.37
N HIS A 189 -11.68 -4.64 12.14
CA HIS A 189 -10.73 -5.19 13.11
C HIS A 189 -10.67 -6.72 13.02
N THR A 190 -9.46 -7.27 13.01
CA THR A 190 -9.26 -8.72 13.02
C THR A 190 -9.00 -9.19 14.44
N PHE A 191 -9.92 -9.99 14.97
CA PHE A 191 -9.82 -10.63 16.27
C PHE A 191 -9.07 -11.96 16.14
N PRO A 192 -7.91 -12.12 16.81
CA PRO A 192 -7.08 -13.30 16.62
C PRO A 192 -7.62 -14.58 17.28
N LEU A 193 -8.51 -14.48 18.25
CA LEU A 193 -9.05 -15.58 19.04
C LEU A 193 -10.52 -15.35 19.39
N ASP A 194 -11.25 -16.45 19.59
CA ASP A 194 -12.53 -16.40 20.31
C ASP A 194 -12.24 -16.01 21.75
N ALA A 195 -12.67 -14.83 22.18
CA ALA A 195 -12.36 -14.30 23.50
C ALA A 195 -13.32 -13.19 23.91
N GLU A 196 -13.24 -12.76 25.16
CA GLU A 196 -13.81 -11.50 25.59
C GLU A 196 -12.88 -10.34 25.14
N TYR A 197 -13.47 -9.25 24.66
CA TYR A 197 -12.77 -8.01 24.29
C TYR A 197 -13.42 -6.82 24.98
N SER A 198 -12.58 -5.86 25.41
CA SER A 198 -13.03 -4.62 26.02
C SER A 198 -12.99 -3.48 25.00
N PHE A 199 -14.11 -2.80 24.83
CA PHE A 199 -14.27 -1.62 23.98
C PHE A 199 -14.35 -0.38 24.88
N ARG A 200 -13.38 0.52 24.75
CA ARG A 200 -13.41 1.84 25.40
C ARG A 200 -13.67 2.91 24.37
N ILE A 201 -14.85 3.51 24.43
CA ILE A 201 -15.31 4.55 23.52
C ILE A 201 -15.18 5.90 24.21
N ARG A 202 -14.45 6.83 23.60
CA ARG A 202 -14.39 8.22 24.02
C ARG A 202 -15.28 9.06 23.16
N VAL A 203 -16.08 9.90 23.81
CA VAL A 203 -17.10 10.72 23.17
C VAL A 203 -16.88 12.19 23.56
N ARG A 204 -17.01 13.08 22.59
CA ARG A 204 -17.16 14.52 22.86
C ARG A 204 -18.64 14.87 22.88
N GLY A 205 -19.06 15.72 23.82
CA GLY A 205 -20.41 16.27 23.84
C GLY A 205 -20.59 17.40 22.83
N ALA A 206 -21.84 17.71 22.54
CA ALA A 206 -22.21 18.90 21.81
C ALA A 206 -21.84 20.15 22.64
N ALA A 207 -21.26 21.17 22.01
CA ALA A 207 -20.95 22.45 22.63
C ALA A 207 -21.64 23.57 21.85
N ILE A 208 -22.24 24.51 22.56
CA ILE A 208 -22.82 25.72 21.98
C ILE A 208 -22.00 26.89 22.54
N GLY A 209 -21.19 27.51 21.70
CA GLY A 209 -20.28 28.58 22.13
C GLY A 209 -19.33 28.13 23.24
N LEU A 210 -19.34 28.83 24.41
CA LEU A 210 -18.53 28.50 25.60
C LEU A 210 -19.25 27.56 26.60
N ALA A 211 -20.44 27.05 26.29
CA ALA A 211 -21.16 26.13 27.16
C ALA A 211 -20.47 24.77 27.23
N ALA A 212 -20.54 24.16 28.42
CA ALA A 212 -19.97 22.83 28.64
C ALA A 212 -20.61 21.78 27.70
N ALA A 213 -19.78 20.85 27.24
CA ALA A 213 -20.22 19.74 26.39
C ALA A 213 -21.36 18.94 27.05
N ASN A 214 -22.49 18.80 26.34
CA ASN A 214 -23.66 18.09 26.83
C ASN A 214 -23.87 16.79 26.03
N LEU A 215 -24.06 15.68 26.74
CA LEU A 215 -24.40 14.37 26.19
C LEU A 215 -25.78 13.88 26.67
N SER A 216 -26.54 14.74 27.38
CA SER A 216 -27.81 14.36 27.97
C SER A 216 -28.80 13.86 26.90
N GLY A 217 -29.34 12.70 27.12
CA GLY A 217 -30.33 12.08 26.22
C GLY A 217 -29.77 11.48 24.94
N GLU A 218 -28.48 11.57 24.66
CA GLU A 218 -27.83 10.87 23.56
C GLU A 218 -27.58 9.40 23.88
N GLU A 219 -27.63 8.55 22.86
CA GLU A 219 -27.37 7.12 22.97
C GLU A 219 -26.34 6.67 21.91
N ILE A 220 -25.43 5.81 22.31
CA ILE A 220 -24.44 5.17 21.45
C ILE A 220 -24.92 3.74 21.15
N GLU A 221 -25.01 3.45 19.86
CA GLU A 221 -25.20 2.11 19.34
C GLU A 221 -23.83 1.50 19.02
N LEU A 222 -23.60 0.30 19.55
CA LEU A 222 -22.49 -0.57 19.18
C LEU A 222 -23.02 -1.69 18.31
N SER A 223 -22.50 -1.84 17.10
CA SER A 223 -22.85 -2.90 16.16
C SER A 223 -21.64 -3.76 15.80
N LEU A 224 -21.89 -5.01 15.48
CA LEU A 224 -20.93 -5.98 14.97
C LEU A 224 -21.49 -6.51 13.64
N ASP A 225 -20.74 -6.39 12.56
CA ASP A 225 -21.14 -6.81 11.21
C ASP A 225 -22.53 -6.28 10.81
N GLY A 226 -22.81 -5.02 11.15
CA GLY A 226 -24.07 -4.35 10.87
C GLY A 226 -25.21 -4.70 11.82
N GLN A 227 -25.03 -5.64 12.74
CA GLN A 227 -26.05 -6.00 13.72
C GLN A 227 -25.82 -5.28 15.04
N ARG A 228 -26.87 -4.64 15.59
CA ARG A 228 -26.79 -4.01 16.91
C ARG A 228 -26.56 -5.06 18.00
N ILE A 229 -25.46 -4.90 18.74
CA ILE A 229 -25.13 -5.77 19.89
C ILE A 229 -25.36 -5.06 21.22
N LYS A 230 -25.30 -3.73 21.25
CA LYS A 230 -25.54 -2.97 22.47
C LYS A 230 -26.00 -1.54 22.18
N LEU A 231 -26.86 -1.02 23.05
CA LEU A 231 -27.27 0.38 23.10
C LEU A 231 -26.97 0.89 24.50
N VAL A 232 -26.28 2.01 24.62
CA VAL A 232 -25.88 2.58 25.91
C VAL A 232 -26.04 4.10 25.92
N PRO A 233 -26.38 4.71 27.06
CA PRO A 233 -26.38 6.17 27.19
C PRO A 233 -24.99 6.75 26.86
N ALA A 234 -24.94 7.84 26.14
CA ALA A 234 -23.68 8.52 25.80
C ALA A 234 -23.12 9.21 27.05
N THR A 235 -21.90 8.83 27.39
CA THR A 235 -21.08 9.48 28.42
C THR A 235 -19.69 9.78 27.86
N ALA A 236 -18.90 10.62 28.50
CA ALA A 236 -17.57 10.99 28.01
C ALA A 236 -16.64 9.77 27.77
N THR A 237 -16.84 8.72 28.53
CA THR A 237 -16.15 7.43 28.35
C THR A 237 -17.13 6.30 28.61
N ILE A 238 -17.19 5.36 27.69
CA ILE A 238 -18.06 4.17 27.76
C ILE A 238 -17.16 2.95 27.68
N ASP A 239 -17.25 2.07 28.66
CA ASP A 239 -16.53 0.79 28.68
C ASP A 239 -17.55 -0.37 28.50
N VAL A 240 -17.31 -1.21 27.50
CA VAL A 240 -18.17 -2.38 27.18
C VAL A 240 -17.27 -3.57 26.97
N LYS A 241 -17.63 -4.71 27.57
CA LYS A 241 -16.99 -6.00 27.32
C LYS A 241 -17.94 -6.92 26.60
N LEU A 242 -17.44 -7.61 25.58
CA LEU A 242 -18.22 -8.47 24.70
C LEU A 242 -17.42 -9.71 24.32
N PRO A 243 -18.05 -10.89 24.26
CA PRO A 243 -17.49 -12.06 23.63
C PRO A 243 -17.53 -11.87 22.11
N ILE A 244 -16.39 -12.01 21.46
CA ILE A 244 -16.26 -11.89 20.00
C ILE A 244 -15.61 -13.17 19.49
N THR A 245 -16.11 -13.68 18.37
CA THR A 245 -15.48 -14.77 17.63
C THR A 245 -14.23 -14.28 16.88
N ALA A 246 -13.30 -15.18 16.67
CA ALA A 246 -12.09 -14.85 15.92
C ALA A 246 -12.40 -14.60 14.44
N GLY A 247 -11.68 -13.66 13.84
CA GLY A 247 -11.81 -13.30 12.43
C GLY A 247 -11.89 -11.78 12.22
N PRO A 248 -11.98 -11.34 10.97
CA PRO A 248 -12.26 -9.96 10.64
C PRO A 248 -13.74 -9.64 10.93
N HIS A 249 -13.97 -8.53 11.62
CA HIS A 249 -15.31 -8.02 11.94
C HIS A 249 -15.38 -6.52 11.74
N ALA A 250 -16.53 -6.05 11.29
CA ALA A 250 -16.87 -4.63 11.19
C ALA A 250 -17.53 -4.15 12.49
N ILE A 251 -16.85 -3.27 13.21
CA ILE A 251 -17.32 -2.69 14.47
C ILE A 251 -17.89 -1.30 14.17
N GLY A 252 -19.20 -1.16 14.33
CA GLY A 252 -19.88 0.15 14.24
C GLY A 252 -20.03 0.76 15.64
N VAL A 253 -19.63 2.02 15.79
CA VAL A 253 -19.88 2.83 16.98
C VAL A 253 -20.48 4.14 16.52
N THR A 254 -21.77 4.37 16.80
CA THR A 254 -22.50 5.49 16.24
C THR A 254 -23.57 6.02 17.19
N PHE A 255 -24.00 7.27 16.97
CA PHE A 255 -25.12 7.85 17.71
C PHE A 255 -26.44 7.45 17.09
N VAL A 256 -27.43 7.13 17.91
CA VAL A 256 -28.82 6.99 17.45
C VAL A 256 -29.36 8.36 17.11
N ARG A 257 -29.86 8.54 15.86
CA ARG A 257 -30.46 9.79 15.42
C ARG A 257 -31.82 9.95 16.11
N LYS A 258 -31.99 11.00 16.89
CA LYS A 258 -33.26 11.38 17.45
C LYS A 258 -33.91 12.44 16.53
N PRO A 259 -35.21 12.33 16.23
CA PRO A 259 -35.88 13.42 15.54
C PRO A 259 -35.76 14.68 16.40
N PRO A 260 -35.53 15.87 15.80
CA PRO A 260 -35.47 17.12 16.55
C PRO A 260 -36.80 17.32 17.30
N ALA A 261 -36.70 17.53 18.60
CA ALA A 261 -37.85 17.87 19.42
C ALA A 261 -38.22 19.34 19.18
N GLY A 262 -39.09 19.62 18.21
CA GLY A 262 -39.62 20.97 17.95
C GLY A 262 -38.66 21.89 17.20
N ALA A 263 -39.10 22.39 16.11
CA ALA A 263 -38.38 23.22 15.17
C ALA A 263 -37.71 24.45 15.83
N ASP A 264 -36.38 24.46 15.81
CA ASP A 264 -35.63 25.69 15.68
C ASP A 264 -34.29 25.36 14.96
N ASP A 265 -34.40 25.25 13.65
CA ASP A 265 -33.27 24.98 12.72
C ASP A 265 -32.12 26.00 12.81
N VAL A 266 -32.37 27.14 13.47
CA VAL A 266 -31.37 28.21 13.60
C VAL A 266 -30.24 27.85 14.57
N TRP A 267 -30.46 26.97 15.53
CA TRP A 267 -29.46 26.57 16.51
C TRP A 267 -28.52 25.47 16.04
N GLU A 268 -28.93 24.64 15.05
CA GLU A 268 -28.05 23.62 14.46
C GLU A 268 -26.84 24.23 13.75
N ILE A 269 -26.93 25.44 13.25
CA ILE A 269 -25.84 26.16 12.55
C ILE A 269 -24.69 26.50 13.50
N PHE A 270 -24.96 26.70 14.79
CA PHE A 270 -23.99 27.10 15.80
C PHE A 270 -23.60 25.99 16.79
N ALA A 271 -24.25 24.84 16.73
CA ALA A 271 -24.00 23.74 17.63
C ALA A 271 -22.97 22.75 17.02
N THR A 272 -21.85 22.52 17.71
CA THR A 272 -21.01 21.36 17.38
C THR A 272 -21.73 20.12 17.89
N ASN A 273 -22.04 19.18 16.98
CA ASN A 273 -22.66 17.90 17.36
C ASN A 273 -21.74 17.06 18.25
N SER A 274 -22.35 16.29 19.16
CA SER A 274 -21.66 15.22 19.85
C SER A 274 -21.04 14.25 18.84
N GLY A 275 -19.88 13.69 19.16
CA GLY A 275 -19.15 12.84 18.23
C GLY A 275 -18.25 11.82 18.94
N VAL A 276 -18.02 10.70 18.30
CA VAL A 276 -17.01 9.72 18.72
C VAL A 276 -15.61 10.30 18.49
N GLN A 277 -14.76 10.26 19.51
CA GLN A 277 -13.36 10.71 19.40
C GLN A 277 -12.41 9.55 19.13
N SER A 278 -12.64 8.42 19.79
CA SER A 278 -11.82 7.23 19.61
C SER A 278 -12.51 5.99 20.13
N VAL A 279 -12.12 4.86 19.58
CA VAL A 279 -12.50 3.52 20.04
C VAL A 279 -11.21 2.75 20.31
N ALA A 280 -11.01 2.27 21.53
CA ALA A 280 -9.90 1.41 21.89
C ALA A 280 -10.45 -0.01 22.13
N ILE A 281 -9.89 -0.99 21.41
CA ILE A 281 -10.24 -2.41 21.52
C ILE A 281 -9.08 -3.10 22.21
N THR A 282 -9.35 -3.68 23.39
CA THR A 282 -8.35 -4.38 24.21
C THR A 282 -8.70 -5.87 24.31
N GLY A 283 -7.77 -6.70 23.97
CA GLY A 283 -7.91 -8.17 24.07
C GLY A 283 -6.80 -8.93 23.34
N PRO A 284 -6.88 -10.27 23.27
CA PRO A 284 -7.94 -11.14 23.85
C PRO A 284 -7.90 -11.17 25.39
N LEU A 285 -9.07 -11.15 26.02
CA LEU A 285 -9.26 -11.36 27.45
C LEU A 285 -9.95 -12.72 27.61
N ALA A 286 -9.44 -13.59 28.50
CA ALA A 286 -10.01 -14.93 28.69
C ALA A 286 -10.27 -15.68 27.36
N PRO A 287 -9.23 -16.06 26.59
CA PRO A 287 -9.40 -16.79 25.35
C PRO A 287 -10.15 -18.10 25.54
N SER A 288 -11.12 -18.38 24.67
CA SER A 288 -11.98 -19.59 24.72
C SER A 288 -11.74 -20.53 23.53
N GLY A 289 -11.15 -20.05 22.43
CA GLY A 289 -10.86 -20.85 21.25
C GLY A 289 -9.95 -20.16 20.25
N LEU A 290 -9.44 -20.94 19.29
CA LEU A 290 -8.60 -20.44 18.19
C LEU A 290 -9.44 -19.82 17.08
N GLY A 291 -10.73 -20.17 17.03
CA GLY A 291 -11.64 -19.77 15.97
C GLY A 291 -11.28 -20.34 14.58
N ASP A 292 -12.14 -20.06 13.62
CA ASP A 292 -12.01 -20.51 12.23
C ASP A 292 -11.72 -19.30 11.31
N THR A 293 -10.57 -18.66 11.53
CA THR A 293 -10.19 -17.42 10.84
C THR A 293 -9.82 -17.66 9.37
N PRO A 294 -9.95 -16.65 8.47
CA PRO A 294 -9.46 -16.74 7.11
C PRO A 294 -7.98 -17.10 7.02
N SER A 295 -7.16 -16.63 7.98
CA SER A 295 -5.73 -16.95 8.05
C SER A 295 -5.50 -18.42 8.33
N ARG A 296 -6.21 -18.99 9.30
CA ARG A 296 -6.10 -20.43 9.59
C ARG A 296 -6.49 -21.29 8.39
N LYS A 297 -7.61 -20.95 7.73
CA LYS A 297 -8.04 -21.64 6.48
C LYS A 297 -6.99 -21.55 5.37
N ARG A 298 -6.32 -20.42 5.25
CA ARG A 298 -5.28 -20.19 4.24
C ARG A 298 -4.01 -20.99 4.53
N ILE A 299 -3.64 -21.12 5.80
CA ILE A 299 -2.41 -21.78 6.25
C ILE A 299 -2.63 -23.30 6.33
N PHE A 300 -3.67 -23.75 7.04
CA PHE A 300 -3.90 -25.16 7.34
C PHE A 300 -4.61 -25.87 6.18
N VAL A 301 -3.88 -26.09 5.08
CA VAL A 301 -4.37 -26.83 3.89
C VAL A 301 -4.58 -28.33 4.17
N CYS A 302 -4.21 -28.80 5.35
CA CYS A 302 -4.49 -30.12 5.90
C CYS A 302 -4.47 -30.05 7.44
N HIS A 303 -5.15 -31.03 8.05
CA HIS A 303 -5.10 -31.29 9.49
C HIS A 303 -4.66 -32.74 9.69
N PRO A 304 -3.66 -33.02 10.56
CA PRO A 304 -3.23 -34.38 10.84
C PRO A 304 -4.33 -35.14 11.60
N VAL A 305 -4.58 -36.37 11.21
CA VAL A 305 -5.54 -37.25 11.92
C VAL A 305 -4.87 -38.08 13.03
N SER A 306 -3.53 -38.15 12.96
CA SER A 306 -2.70 -38.82 13.97
C SER A 306 -1.36 -38.13 14.10
N THR A 307 -0.60 -38.42 15.16
CA THR A 307 0.77 -37.92 15.33
C THR A 307 1.73 -38.40 14.23
N ALA A 308 1.44 -39.55 13.61
CA ALA A 308 2.23 -40.07 12.50
C ALA A 308 2.07 -39.21 11.22
N ASP A 309 0.92 -38.57 11.03
CA ASP A 309 0.62 -37.77 9.85
C ASP A 309 1.10 -36.32 9.99
N GLU A 310 1.43 -35.88 11.20
CA GLU A 310 1.80 -34.48 11.48
C GLU A 310 2.96 -33.99 10.62
N GLY A 311 4.03 -34.79 10.48
CA GLY A 311 5.20 -34.39 9.70
C GLY A 311 4.92 -34.18 8.21
N VAL A 312 4.07 -35.04 7.64
CA VAL A 312 3.65 -34.94 6.22
C VAL A 312 2.77 -33.71 6.02
N CYS A 313 1.81 -33.49 6.91
CA CYS A 313 0.93 -32.31 6.84
C CYS A 313 1.72 -31.02 7.07
N ALA A 314 2.62 -30.97 8.06
CA ALA A 314 3.49 -29.82 8.30
C ALA A 314 4.37 -29.48 7.08
N LYS A 315 4.99 -30.48 6.46
CA LYS A 315 5.78 -30.28 5.21
C LYS A 315 4.92 -29.70 4.11
N ARG A 316 3.70 -30.19 3.92
CA ARG A 316 2.76 -29.67 2.91
C ARG A 316 2.35 -28.23 3.19
N ILE A 317 1.97 -27.87 4.42
CA ILE A 317 1.62 -26.51 4.82
C ILE A 317 2.79 -25.56 4.56
N LEU A 318 3.96 -25.87 5.09
CA LEU A 318 5.13 -25.00 5.01
C LEU A 318 5.63 -24.87 3.57
N ALA A 319 5.58 -25.93 2.75
CA ALA A 319 5.90 -25.87 1.33
C ALA A 319 4.97 -24.92 0.57
N THR A 320 3.65 -24.98 0.85
CA THR A 320 2.65 -24.13 0.21
C THR A 320 2.87 -22.66 0.54
N VAL A 321 3.10 -22.35 1.81
CA VAL A 321 3.35 -20.97 2.26
C VAL A 321 4.69 -20.46 1.74
N ALA A 322 5.75 -21.27 1.83
CA ALA A 322 7.08 -20.90 1.36
C ALA A 322 7.11 -20.61 -0.14
N ARG A 323 6.43 -21.42 -0.96
CA ARG A 323 6.30 -21.19 -2.42
C ARG A 323 5.77 -19.79 -2.72
N ARG A 324 4.70 -19.36 -2.04
CA ARG A 324 4.09 -18.03 -2.22
C ARG A 324 4.99 -16.93 -1.67
N ALA A 325 5.53 -17.12 -0.47
CA ALA A 325 6.38 -16.12 0.19
C ALA A 325 7.69 -15.89 -0.54
N PHE A 326 8.34 -16.94 -1.02
CA PHE A 326 9.61 -16.86 -1.76
C PHE A 326 9.41 -16.57 -3.24
N ARG A 327 8.16 -16.59 -3.72
CA ARG A 327 7.78 -16.36 -5.12
C ARG A 327 8.47 -17.32 -6.10
N GLN A 328 8.78 -18.52 -5.60
CA GLN A 328 9.44 -19.61 -6.34
C GLN A 328 9.16 -20.96 -5.64
N PRO A 329 9.33 -22.10 -6.30
CA PRO A 329 9.24 -23.39 -5.65
C PRO A 329 10.20 -23.48 -4.46
N ALA A 330 9.74 -24.01 -3.32
CA ALA A 330 10.60 -24.30 -2.19
C ALA A 330 11.48 -25.52 -2.50
N THR A 331 12.77 -25.43 -2.22
CA THR A 331 13.73 -26.53 -2.38
C THR A 331 13.63 -27.53 -1.23
N GLU A 332 14.16 -28.73 -1.39
CA GLU A 332 14.22 -29.71 -0.28
C GLU A 332 15.04 -29.18 0.92
N ASP A 333 16.09 -28.39 0.68
CA ASP A 333 16.89 -27.77 1.75
C ASP A 333 16.08 -26.70 2.50
N ASP A 334 15.26 -25.93 1.79
CA ASP A 334 14.32 -25.01 2.42
C ASP A 334 13.38 -25.76 3.36
N LEU A 335 12.76 -26.81 2.84
CA LEU A 335 11.81 -27.62 3.60
C LEU A 335 12.45 -28.31 4.80
N LYS A 336 13.67 -28.81 4.66
CA LYS A 336 14.44 -29.38 5.77
C LYS A 336 14.66 -28.35 6.88
N THR A 337 15.03 -27.11 6.51
CA THR A 337 15.20 -26.01 7.46
C THR A 337 13.89 -25.71 8.17
N LEU A 338 12.79 -25.52 7.42
CA LEU A 338 11.47 -25.20 7.97
C LEU A 338 10.93 -26.29 8.90
N ILE A 339 11.13 -27.57 8.54
CA ILE A 339 10.74 -28.71 9.37
C ILE A 339 11.54 -28.78 10.66
N THR A 340 12.82 -28.34 10.66
CA THR A 340 13.62 -28.25 11.89
C THR A 340 13.01 -27.24 12.87
N PHE A 341 12.61 -26.06 12.39
CA PHE A 341 11.91 -25.05 13.22
C PHE A 341 10.57 -25.56 13.73
N TYR A 342 9.77 -26.19 12.85
CA TYR A 342 8.53 -26.85 13.22
C TYR A 342 8.73 -27.88 14.33
N ALA A 343 9.66 -28.81 14.15
CA ALA A 343 9.89 -29.93 15.09
C ALA A 343 10.32 -29.44 16.48
N THR A 344 11.16 -28.40 16.54
CA THR A 344 11.61 -27.80 17.80
C THR A 344 10.44 -27.18 18.58
N ALA A 345 9.58 -26.39 17.93
CA ALA A 345 8.46 -25.74 18.62
C ALA A 345 7.33 -26.72 18.95
N ARG A 346 7.10 -27.72 18.08
CA ARG A 346 6.08 -28.76 18.30
C ARG A 346 6.29 -29.50 19.63
N GLN A 347 7.53 -29.72 20.05
CA GLN A 347 7.83 -30.44 21.31
C GLN A 347 7.18 -29.80 22.54
N ASN A 348 7.04 -28.46 22.55
CA ASN A 348 6.54 -27.72 23.70
C ASN A 348 5.11 -27.17 23.52
N GLY A 349 4.63 -27.03 22.26
CA GLY A 349 3.37 -26.35 21.98
C GLY A 349 2.44 -27.10 21.01
N GLY A 350 2.80 -28.32 20.58
CA GLY A 350 1.98 -29.12 19.67
C GLY A 350 2.10 -28.67 18.20
N PHE A 351 1.20 -29.22 17.36
CA PHE A 351 1.24 -29.04 15.89
C PHE A 351 1.18 -27.55 15.47
N ASP A 352 0.21 -26.79 16.00
CA ASP A 352 -0.01 -25.40 15.62
C ASP A 352 1.18 -24.52 16.01
N ALA A 353 1.79 -24.74 17.17
CA ALA A 353 3.01 -24.01 17.57
C ALA A 353 4.20 -24.33 16.65
N GLY A 354 4.30 -25.58 16.17
CA GLY A 354 5.28 -25.94 15.14
C GLY A 354 5.07 -25.18 13.84
N ILE A 355 3.82 -25.08 13.37
CA ILE A 355 3.48 -24.29 12.16
C ILE A 355 3.74 -22.81 12.37
N GLU A 356 3.39 -22.24 13.54
CA GLU A 356 3.69 -20.85 13.90
C GLU A 356 5.19 -20.54 13.72
N GLN A 357 6.05 -21.39 14.26
CA GLN A 357 7.49 -21.18 14.21
C GLN A 357 8.06 -21.38 12.80
N GLY A 358 7.56 -22.35 12.04
CA GLY A 358 7.91 -22.52 10.62
C GLY A 358 7.51 -21.32 9.78
N LEU A 359 6.32 -20.75 10.04
CA LEU A 359 5.82 -19.54 9.41
C LEU A 359 6.69 -18.32 9.77
N ALA A 360 7.03 -18.15 11.05
CA ALA A 360 7.93 -17.07 11.47
C ALA A 360 9.28 -17.15 10.75
N ARG A 361 9.85 -18.36 10.54
CA ARG A 361 11.08 -18.57 9.77
C ARG A 361 10.93 -18.17 8.30
N ILE A 362 9.76 -18.43 7.69
CA ILE A 362 9.46 -18.00 6.31
C ILE A 362 9.44 -16.47 6.22
N LEU A 363 8.76 -15.81 7.16
CA LEU A 363 8.57 -14.35 7.13
C LEU A 363 9.84 -13.53 7.42
N VAL A 364 10.90 -14.13 7.97
CA VAL A 364 12.22 -13.50 8.14
C VAL A 364 13.19 -13.85 7.02
N ASP A 365 12.81 -14.75 6.12
CA ASP A 365 13.71 -15.16 5.03
C ASP A 365 13.97 -13.96 4.09
N PRO A 366 15.23 -13.72 3.71
CA PRO A 366 15.54 -12.63 2.77
C PRO A 366 14.73 -12.68 1.48
N ARG A 367 14.35 -13.85 0.99
CA ARG A 367 13.50 -14.02 -0.20
C ARG A 367 12.08 -13.53 0.02
N PHE A 368 11.59 -13.46 1.26
CA PHE A 368 10.31 -12.81 1.55
C PHE A 368 10.47 -11.30 1.64
N VAL A 369 11.42 -10.84 2.46
CA VAL A 369 11.59 -9.40 2.79
C VAL A 369 12.09 -8.59 1.59
N PHE A 370 12.93 -9.21 0.74
CA PHE A 370 13.55 -8.54 -0.41
C PHE A 370 13.03 -9.09 -1.74
N ARG A 371 12.98 -8.23 -2.73
CA ARG A 371 12.82 -8.61 -4.13
C ARG A 371 14.22 -8.91 -4.68
N LEU A 372 14.63 -10.16 -4.53
CA LEU A 372 15.95 -10.61 -4.99
C LEU A 372 15.90 -10.96 -6.47
N GLU A 373 16.78 -10.38 -7.24
CA GLU A 373 17.01 -10.73 -8.63
C GLU A 373 18.40 -11.34 -8.75
N ARG A 374 18.50 -12.43 -9.46
CA ARG A 374 19.76 -13.17 -9.62
C ARG A 374 20.32 -12.93 -11.00
N GLU A 375 21.57 -12.57 -11.05
CA GLU A 375 22.27 -12.51 -12.32
C GLU A 375 22.42 -13.92 -12.91
N PRO A 376 22.16 -14.10 -14.22
CA PRO A 376 22.42 -15.37 -14.89
C PRO A 376 23.91 -15.75 -14.80
N ALA A 377 24.20 -17.04 -14.72
CA ALA A 377 25.58 -17.53 -14.57
C ALA A 377 26.51 -17.15 -15.75
N ASN A 378 25.93 -16.85 -16.91
CA ASN A 378 26.67 -16.58 -18.16
C ASN A 378 26.48 -15.13 -18.65
N ILE A 379 26.44 -14.16 -17.73
CA ILE A 379 26.34 -12.76 -18.14
C ILE A 379 27.66 -12.28 -18.77
N VAL A 380 27.52 -11.40 -19.74
CA VAL A 380 28.64 -10.63 -20.30
C VAL A 380 28.61 -9.26 -19.67
N GLU A 381 29.67 -8.86 -19.01
CA GLU A 381 29.78 -7.55 -18.36
C GLU A 381 29.45 -6.42 -19.34
N GLY A 382 28.61 -5.47 -18.92
CA GLY A 382 28.15 -4.35 -19.73
C GLY A 382 27.10 -4.71 -20.80
N LYS A 383 26.61 -5.95 -20.84
CA LYS A 383 25.52 -6.32 -21.74
C LYS A 383 24.21 -6.58 -20.98
N PRO A 384 23.08 -6.12 -21.49
CA PRO A 384 21.79 -6.40 -20.88
C PRO A 384 21.47 -7.89 -20.95
N TYR A 385 20.82 -8.40 -19.93
CA TYR A 385 20.29 -9.76 -19.91
C TYR A 385 18.79 -9.75 -19.58
N ARG A 386 18.14 -10.84 -19.91
CA ARG A 386 16.71 -11.00 -19.63
C ARG A 386 16.53 -11.52 -18.21
N VAL A 387 15.63 -10.91 -17.45
CA VAL A 387 15.19 -11.42 -16.14
C VAL A 387 14.42 -12.74 -16.32
N SER A 388 14.50 -13.61 -15.34
CA SER A 388 13.73 -14.86 -15.33
C SER A 388 12.22 -14.60 -15.23
N ASP A 389 11.41 -15.56 -15.61
CA ASP A 389 9.95 -15.47 -15.52
C ASP A 389 9.48 -15.30 -14.06
N LEU A 390 10.18 -15.89 -13.09
CA LEU A 390 9.89 -15.71 -11.66
C LEU A 390 10.17 -14.27 -11.18
N GLU A 391 11.25 -13.69 -11.63
CA GLU A 391 11.58 -12.29 -11.35
C GLU A 391 10.62 -11.34 -12.06
N LEU A 392 10.23 -11.66 -13.31
CA LEU A 392 9.22 -10.91 -14.06
C LEU A 392 7.86 -10.95 -13.34
N ALA A 393 7.43 -12.10 -12.83
CA ALA A 393 6.21 -12.22 -12.03
C ALA A 393 6.27 -11.36 -10.77
N SER A 394 7.40 -11.37 -10.07
CA SER A 394 7.62 -10.51 -8.90
C SER A 394 7.57 -9.02 -9.28
N ARG A 395 8.26 -8.59 -10.34
CA ARG A 395 8.22 -7.20 -10.81
C ARG A 395 6.80 -6.77 -11.16
N LEU A 396 6.08 -7.59 -11.93
CA LEU A 396 4.72 -7.29 -12.39
C LEU A 396 3.75 -7.16 -11.21
N SER A 397 3.80 -8.08 -10.24
CA SER A 397 2.89 -8.06 -9.10
C SER A 397 3.16 -6.88 -8.15
N PHE A 398 4.42 -6.58 -7.85
CA PHE A 398 4.74 -5.41 -7.03
C PHE A 398 4.44 -4.09 -7.75
N PHE A 399 4.56 -4.04 -9.07
CA PHE A 399 4.18 -2.86 -9.85
C PHE A 399 2.67 -2.62 -9.83
N LEU A 400 1.86 -3.66 -10.16
CA LEU A 400 0.41 -3.50 -10.31
C LEU A 400 -0.35 -3.56 -8.98
N TRP A 401 0.10 -4.39 -8.04
CA TRP A 401 -0.61 -4.68 -6.79
C TRP A 401 0.12 -4.22 -5.52
N SER A 402 1.37 -3.76 -5.64
CA SER A 402 2.25 -3.50 -4.50
C SER A 402 2.30 -4.69 -3.53
N SER A 403 2.31 -5.92 -4.07
CA SER A 403 2.21 -7.17 -3.32
C SER A 403 2.87 -8.33 -4.07
N ILE A 404 2.91 -9.49 -3.40
CA ILE A 404 3.40 -10.76 -3.98
C ILE A 404 2.50 -11.24 -5.14
N PRO A 405 3.04 -12.04 -6.10
CA PRO A 405 2.24 -12.68 -7.14
C PRO A 405 1.24 -13.68 -6.54
N ASP A 406 0.07 -13.81 -7.17
CA ASP A 406 -0.87 -14.87 -6.87
C ASP A 406 -0.43 -16.23 -7.48
N ASP A 407 -1.18 -17.28 -7.14
CA ASP A 407 -0.83 -18.63 -7.60
C ASP A 407 -0.87 -18.75 -9.13
N GLU A 408 -1.81 -18.07 -9.81
CA GLU A 408 -1.94 -18.13 -11.27
C GLU A 408 -0.73 -17.49 -11.98
N LEU A 409 -0.34 -16.29 -11.57
CA LEU A 409 0.85 -15.63 -12.12
C LEU A 409 2.13 -16.41 -11.83
N LEU A 410 2.22 -16.97 -10.63
CA LEU A 410 3.38 -17.77 -10.20
C LEU A 410 3.44 -19.10 -10.96
N ASP A 411 2.30 -19.75 -11.25
CA ASP A 411 2.26 -20.98 -12.05
C ASP A 411 2.69 -20.72 -13.50
N ALA A 412 2.26 -19.62 -14.11
CA ALA A 412 2.70 -19.22 -15.45
C ALA A 412 4.23 -18.98 -15.49
N ALA A 413 4.77 -18.35 -14.44
CA ALA A 413 6.21 -18.10 -14.32
C ALA A 413 7.02 -19.38 -14.08
N ILE A 414 6.54 -20.30 -13.22
CA ILE A 414 7.18 -21.60 -12.98
C ILE A 414 7.18 -22.45 -14.24
N ALA A 415 6.10 -22.38 -15.04
CA ALA A 415 6.01 -23.09 -16.34
C ALA A 415 6.91 -22.46 -17.43
N GLY A 416 7.60 -21.34 -17.15
CA GLY A 416 8.45 -20.65 -18.12
C GLY A 416 7.67 -20.05 -19.30
N LYS A 417 6.41 -19.64 -19.09
CA LYS A 417 5.51 -19.11 -20.12
C LYS A 417 5.28 -17.60 -20.02
N LEU A 418 5.64 -16.99 -18.89
CA LEU A 418 5.31 -15.58 -18.65
C LEU A 418 6.06 -14.63 -19.60
N HIS A 419 7.17 -15.06 -20.17
CA HIS A 419 7.91 -14.28 -21.16
C HIS A 419 7.26 -14.27 -22.55
N GLU A 420 6.29 -15.13 -22.83
CA GLU A 420 5.53 -15.11 -24.08
C GLU A 420 4.65 -13.86 -24.12
N PRO A 421 4.73 -13.00 -25.17
CA PRO A 421 4.02 -11.72 -25.19
C PRO A 421 2.52 -11.85 -24.94
N ALA A 422 1.87 -12.87 -25.52
CA ALA A 422 0.44 -13.10 -25.35
C ALA A 422 0.07 -13.49 -23.90
N VAL A 423 0.91 -14.32 -23.24
CA VAL A 423 0.70 -14.73 -21.84
C VAL A 423 0.92 -13.54 -20.93
N LEU A 424 2.00 -12.76 -21.16
CA LEU A 424 2.29 -11.56 -20.37
C LEU A 424 1.15 -10.54 -20.47
N GLU A 425 0.64 -10.28 -21.68
CA GLU A 425 -0.49 -9.37 -21.90
C GLU A 425 -1.75 -9.89 -21.19
N GLN A 426 -2.07 -11.18 -21.32
CA GLN A 426 -3.21 -11.79 -20.65
C GLN A 426 -3.12 -11.60 -19.12
N GLN A 427 -1.96 -11.90 -18.51
CA GLN A 427 -1.76 -11.74 -17.08
C GLN A 427 -1.83 -10.27 -16.67
N ALA A 428 -1.24 -9.35 -17.41
CA ALA A 428 -1.31 -7.91 -17.12
C ALA A 428 -2.77 -7.40 -17.14
N ARG A 429 -3.55 -7.77 -18.17
CA ARG A 429 -4.98 -7.39 -18.26
C ARG A 429 -5.80 -7.98 -17.11
N ARG A 430 -5.61 -9.26 -16.78
CA ARG A 430 -6.25 -9.90 -15.63
C ARG A 430 -5.92 -9.16 -14.34
N MET A 431 -4.66 -8.85 -14.13
CA MET A 431 -4.18 -8.17 -12.92
C MET A 431 -4.71 -6.74 -12.80
N LEU A 432 -4.84 -6.01 -13.90
CA LEU A 432 -5.46 -4.68 -13.92
C LEU A 432 -6.96 -4.71 -13.61
N ALA A 433 -7.65 -5.78 -13.99
CA ALA A 433 -9.06 -5.98 -13.66
C ALA A 433 -9.30 -6.41 -12.19
N ASP A 434 -8.27 -6.93 -11.51
CA ASP A 434 -8.36 -7.36 -10.11
C ASP A 434 -8.50 -6.14 -9.18
N PRO A 435 -9.31 -6.21 -8.10
CA PRO A 435 -9.41 -5.15 -7.10
C PRO A 435 -8.07 -4.70 -6.50
N LYS A 436 -7.07 -5.58 -6.43
CA LYS A 436 -5.71 -5.25 -5.95
C LYS A 436 -5.01 -4.20 -6.82
N ALA A 437 -5.39 -4.04 -8.10
CA ALA A 437 -4.86 -3.00 -8.97
C ALA A 437 -5.16 -1.57 -8.47
N ARG A 438 -6.09 -1.41 -7.52
CA ARG A 438 -6.27 -0.15 -6.80
C ARG A 438 -4.97 0.35 -6.16
N ALA A 439 -4.00 -0.53 -5.90
CA ALA A 439 -2.67 -0.15 -5.44
C ALA A 439 -1.95 0.83 -6.39
N LEU A 440 -2.19 0.74 -7.71
CA LEU A 440 -1.67 1.73 -8.65
C LEU A 440 -2.22 3.13 -8.36
N VAL A 441 -3.50 3.22 -8.01
CA VAL A 441 -4.15 4.50 -7.71
C VAL A 441 -3.71 5.02 -6.34
N THR A 442 -3.83 4.21 -5.30
CA THR A 442 -3.60 4.65 -3.92
C THR A 442 -2.12 4.73 -3.56
N ASN A 443 -1.30 3.87 -4.13
CA ASN A 443 0.14 3.83 -3.82
C ASN A 443 0.95 4.65 -4.83
N PHE A 444 0.93 4.33 -6.12
CA PHE A 444 1.66 5.10 -7.12
C PHE A 444 1.03 6.48 -7.32
N GLY A 445 -0.25 6.57 -7.69
CA GLY A 445 -0.94 7.84 -7.94
C GLY A 445 -0.96 8.74 -6.70
N GLY A 446 -1.19 8.16 -5.52
CA GLY A 446 -1.19 8.87 -4.25
C GLY A 446 0.15 9.51 -3.90
N GLN A 447 1.28 8.92 -4.31
CA GLN A 447 2.61 9.50 -4.16
C GLN A 447 2.93 10.48 -5.29
N TRP A 448 2.72 10.08 -6.54
CA TRP A 448 2.99 10.90 -7.71
C TRP A 448 2.30 12.26 -7.65
N LEU A 449 1.03 12.30 -7.22
CA LEU A 449 0.23 13.53 -7.11
C LEU A 449 0.25 14.14 -5.69
N TYR A 450 1.12 13.65 -4.80
CA TYR A 450 1.25 14.12 -3.41
C TYR A 450 -0.07 14.04 -2.60
N LEU A 451 -1.02 13.18 -2.99
CA LEU A 451 -2.30 13.03 -2.29
C LEU A 451 -2.14 12.56 -0.85
N ARG A 452 -1.06 11.83 -0.55
CA ARG A 452 -0.72 11.38 0.81
C ARG A 452 -0.41 12.55 1.74
N GLU A 453 0.11 13.68 1.21
CA GLU A 453 0.45 14.87 1.99
C GLU A 453 -0.79 15.73 2.28
N LEU A 454 -1.91 15.50 1.64
CA LEU A 454 -3.14 16.25 1.85
C LEU A 454 -3.61 16.20 3.33
N LYS A 455 -3.33 15.09 4.03
CA LYS A 455 -3.57 14.94 5.47
C LYS A 455 -2.84 15.98 6.33
N ASN A 456 -1.73 16.53 5.85
CA ASN A 456 -0.88 17.51 6.55
C ASN A 456 -1.25 18.95 6.21
N VAL A 457 -2.06 19.16 5.16
CA VAL A 457 -2.49 20.48 4.70
C VAL A 457 -3.49 21.06 5.70
N ARG A 458 -3.24 22.28 6.15
CA ARG A 458 -4.08 23.03 7.09
C ARG A 458 -4.31 24.45 6.55
N PRO A 459 -5.19 24.62 5.54
CA PRO A 459 -5.48 25.95 5.03
C PRO A 459 -6.21 26.76 6.10
N GLU A 460 -6.03 28.09 6.10
CA GLU A 460 -6.75 29.01 6.96
C GLU A 460 -8.21 29.23 6.52
N ALA A 461 -8.61 28.61 5.39
CA ALA A 461 -9.96 28.75 4.85
C ALA A 461 -11.00 28.10 5.77
N LEU A 462 -12.05 28.84 6.08
CA LEU A 462 -13.22 28.32 6.79
C LEU A 462 -13.85 27.21 5.95
N GLY A 463 -14.19 26.08 6.59
CA GLY A 463 -14.86 24.95 5.93
C GLY A 463 -13.92 23.87 5.34
N PHE A 464 -12.62 24.01 5.43
CA PHE A 464 -11.69 22.92 5.03
C PHE A 464 -11.64 21.85 6.12
N THR A 465 -12.60 20.95 6.09
CA THR A 465 -12.78 19.86 7.05
C THR A 465 -12.15 18.56 6.55
N GLU A 466 -12.09 17.55 7.43
CA GLU A 466 -11.65 16.20 7.06
C GLU A 466 -12.53 15.60 5.96
N ASN A 467 -13.84 15.84 5.98
CA ASN A 467 -14.76 15.38 4.93
C ASN A 467 -14.35 15.93 3.56
N LEU A 468 -14.10 17.25 3.46
CA LEU A 468 -13.65 17.86 2.21
C LEU A 468 -12.29 17.31 1.77
N ARG A 469 -11.38 17.09 2.70
CA ARG A 469 -10.06 16.50 2.41
C ARG A 469 -10.17 15.09 1.84
N GLN A 470 -11.02 14.26 2.43
CA GLN A 470 -11.29 12.91 1.93
C GLN A 470 -11.97 12.95 0.56
N SER A 471 -12.94 13.84 0.34
CA SER A 471 -13.62 14.01 -0.95
C SER A 471 -12.64 14.41 -2.05
N LEU A 472 -11.79 15.41 -1.84
CA LEU A 472 -10.79 15.85 -2.81
C LEU A 472 -9.80 14.74 -3.17
N ARG A 473 -9.38 13.98 -2.16
CA ARG A 473 -8.51 12.83 -2.41
C ARG A 473 -9.24 11.77 -3.24
N ARG A 474 -10.47 11.44 -2.86
CA ARG A 474 -11.25 10.39 -3.53
C ARG A 474 -11.63 10.78 -4.96
N GLU A 475 -11.94 12.03 -5.22
CA GLU A 475 -12.18 12.57 -6.57
C GLU A 475 -10.98 12.27 -7.50
N THR A 476 -9.77 12.63 -7.07
CA THR A 476 -8.55 12.38 -7.84
C THR A 476 -8.26 10.88 -8.00
N GLU A 477 -8.46 10.09 -6.93
CA GLU A 477 -8.33 8.63 -7.00
C GLU A 477 -9.30 8.02 -8.01
N LEU A 478 -10.56 8.48 -8.03
CA LEU A 478 -11.59 8.00 -8.97
C LEU A 478 -11.26 8.34 -10.42
N LEU A 479 -10.73 9.54 -10.69
CA LEU A 479 -10.27 9.90 -12.04
C LEU A 479 -9.19 8.93 -12.53
N LEU A 480 -8.15 8.70 -11.72
CA LEU A 480 -7.09 7.74 -12.05
C LEU A 480 -7.65 6.31 -12.22
N GLU A 481 -8.53 5.90 -11.32
CA GLU A 481 -9.15 4.57 -11.35
C GLU A 481 -9.97 4.36 -12.62
N SER A 482 -10.76 5.36 -13.04
CA SER A 482 -11.57 5.28 -14.26
C SER A 482 -10.71 5.16 -15.52
N ILE A 483 -9.61 5.93 -15.61
CA ILE A 483 -8.70 5.88 -16.75
C ILE A 483 -8.03 4.49 -16.85
N ILE A 484 -7.59 3.92 -15.72
CA ILE A 484 -6.94 2.61 -15.70
C ILE A 484 -7.92 1.49 -16.02
N ARG A 485 -9.11 1.49 -15.37
CA ARG A 485 -10.07 0.39 -15.50
C ARG A 485 -10.81 0.36 -16.82
N GLU A 486 -11.06 1.53 -17.40
CA GLU A 486 -11.81 1.69 -18.65
C GLU A 486 -10.90 1.73 -19.87
N ASP A 487 -9.57 1.54 -19.66
CA ASP A 487 -8.54 1.60 -20.74
C ASP A 487 -8.63 2.90 -21.55
N ARG A 488 -8.85 4.03 -20.85
CA ARG A 488 -8.95 5.35 -21.47
C ARG A 488 -7.59 5.89 -21.88
N SER A 489 -7.62 6.94 -22.69
CA SER A 489 -6.38 7.64 -23.05
C SER A 489 -5.67 8.22 -21.82
N VAL A 490 -4.36 8.03 -21.72
CA VAL A 490 -3.54 8.70 -20.68
C VAL A 490 -3.59 10.23 -20.80
N ILE A 491 -3.96 10.76 -21.96
CA ILE A 491 -4.13 12.20 -22.18
C ILE A 491 -5.31 12.75 -21.38
N ASP A 492 -6.29 11.92 -21.02
CA ASP A 492 -7.42 12.32 -20.18
C ASP A 492 -6.97 12.77 -18.78
N LEU A 493 -5.78 12.38 -18.33
CA LEU A 493 -5.16 12.95 -17.11
C LEU A 493 -4.93 14.47 -17.18
N LEU A 494 -4.83 15.04 -18.40
CA LEU A 494 -4.55 16.45 -18.63
C LEU A 494 -5.73 17.24 -19.15
N ASN A 495 -6.69 16.60 -19.84
CA ASN A 495 -7.76 17.27 -20.55
C ASN A 495 -9.16 16.70 -20.31
N ALA A 496 -9.35 15.86 -19.30
CA ALA A 496 -10.67 15.37 -18.92
C ALA A 496 -11.61 16.56 -18.67
N ASP A 497 -12.79 16.49 -19.24
CA ASP A 497 -13.88 17.51 -19.13
C ASP A 497 -14.98 17.05 -18.12
N TYR A 498 -14.66 16.07 -17.29
CA TYR A 498 -15.53 15.52 -16.26
C TYR A 498 -14.77 15.39 -14.93
N THR A 499 -15.51 15.28 -13.85
CA THR A 499 -15.01 15.00 -12.52
C THR A 499 -15.96 14.10 -11.75
N PHE A 500 -15.52 13.64 -10.57
CA PHE A 500 -16.32 12.84 -9.66
C PHE A 500 -16.73 13.70 -8.46
N VAL A 501 -18.02 13.69 -8.13
CA VAL A 501 -18.58 14.43 -7.00
C VAL A 501 -19.23 13.45 -6.03
N ASN A 502 -19.24 13.80 -4.75
CA ASN A 502 -20.06 13.14 -3.74
C ASN A 502 -21.43 13.79 -3.66
N GLU A 503 -22.41 13.08 -3.12
CA GLU A 503 -23.75 13.58 -2.83
C GLU A 503 -23.75 14.68 -1.76
#